data_e716f48b82bebec71fbc75d40bf1588c
#
_entry.id   e716f48b82bebec71fbc75d40bf1588c
#
_cell.length_a   1.000
_cell.length_b   1.000
_cell.length_c   1.000
_cell.angle_alpha   90.00
_cell.angle_beta   90.00
_cell.angle_gamma   90.00
#
_symmetry.space_group_name_H-M   'P 1'
#
loop_
_entity.id
_entity.type
_entity.pdbx_description
1 polymer ?
#
loop_
_entity_poly.entity_id
_entity_poly.type
_entity_poly.pdbx_seq_one_letter_code
_entity_poly.pdbx_strand_id
1 'polypeptide(L)'
;KRDEVERQLDEIATRLGVERKTPIGKDRYAVLAGEMNGEPIWIVSQNQIAAASIGADELWPTNTVPWPSSSTGLGLTGTNVALGMWEVDGAVRESHYEFQGRVVQMDQSATNPIALNYHATGVAGTMAAGGTLNFTVPATGTLMRGVAYQAYVDAFDINRFNYEMADAAAGTTN
;
A
#
# COMPACT_ATOMS: atom_id res chain seq x y z
N LYS A 1 13.43 15.80 4.92
CA LYS A 1 12.34 15.32 4.03
C LYS A 1 11.07 14.93 4.82
N ARG A 2 11.19 14.17 5.92
CA ARG A 2 10.02 13.80 6.75
C ARG A 2 9.34 15.03 7.34
N ASP A 3 10.11 15.89 7.98
CA ASP A 3 9.61 17.13 8.60
C ASP A 3 8.94 18.06 7.58
N GLU A 4 9.41 18.04 6.33
CA GLU A 4 8.82 18.81 5.25
C GLU A 4 7.44 18.28 4.84
N VAL A 5 7.29 16.96 4.74
CA VAL A 5 6.00 16.33 4.44
C VAL A 5 5.00 16.58 5.56
N GLU A 6 5.42 16.45 6.82
CA GLU A 6 4.57 16.73 7.97
C GLU A 6 4.09 18.19 7.97
N ARG A 7 5.00 19.14 7.71
CA ARG A 7 4.66 20.56 7.60
C ARG A 7 3.64 20.83 6.47
N GLN A 8 3.85 20.23 5.30
CA GLN A 8 2.91 20.38 4.18
C GLN A 8 1.51 19.83 4.52
N LEU A 9 1.45 18.70 5.20
CA LEU A 9 0.17 18.13 5.62
C LEU A 9 -0.53 19.00 6.69
N ASP A 10 0.21 19.63 7.58
CA ASP A 10 -0.34 20.59 8.57
C ASP A 10 -0.88 21.84 7.89
N GLU A 11 -0.19 22.34 6.87
CA GLU A 11 -0.66 23.46 6.05
C GLU A 11 -1.95 23.12 5.30
N ILE A 12 -2.02 21.93 4.69
CA ILE A 12 -3.22 21.41 4.02
C ILE A 12 -4.38 21.29 5.02
N ALA A 13 -4.15 20.67 6.17
CA ALA A 13 -5.16 20.49 7.21
C ALA A 13 -5.73 21.83 7.67
N THR A 14 -4.86 22.80 7.92
CA THR A 14 -5.25 24.16 8.33
C THR A 14 -6.06 24.85 7.25
N ARG A 15 -5.62 24.80 6.00
CA ARG A 15 -6.27 25.46 4.87
C ARG A 15 -7.63 24.85 4.55
N LEU A 16 -7.78 23.53 4.64
CA LEU A 16 -9.03 22.84 4.37
C LEU A 16 -9.96 22.78 5.61
N GLY A 17 -9.50 23.22 6.78
CA GLY A 17 -10.28 23.17 8.01
C GLY A 17 -10.57 21.75 8.50
N VAL A 18 -9.66 20.80 8.25
CA VAL A 18 -9.79 19.40 8.63
C VAL A 18 -8.73 18.98 9.64
N GLU A 19 -9.03 17.98 10.45
CA GLU A 19 -8.03 17.39 11.36
C GLU A 19 -7.10 16.44 10.59
N ARG A 20 -5.82 16.36 10.98
CA ARG A 20 -4.87 15.40 10.43
C ARG A 20 -5.30 13.95 10.58
N LYS A 21 -6.11 13.68 11.58
CA LYS A 21 -6.60 12.36 11.92
C LYS A 21 -8.03 12.45 12.45
N THR A 22 -8.94 11.80 11.75
CA THR A 22 -10.37 11.85 12.06
C THR A 22 -10.89 10.44 12.36
N PRO A 23 -11.58 10.21 13.47
CA PRO A 23 -12.22 8.93 13.72
C PRO A 23 -13.39 8.72 12.75
N ILE A 24 -13.46 7.54 12.12
CA ILE A 24 -14.51 7.17 11.17
C ILE A 24 -15.34 5.96 11.63
N GLY A 25 -15.18 5.55 12.86
CA GLY A 25 -15.88 4.45 13.49
C GLY A 25 -15.16 3.93 14.72
N LYS A 26 -15.66 2.86 15.30
CA LYS A 26 -14.99 2.20 16.42
C LYS A 26 -13.65 1.63 15.93
N ASP A 27 -12.57 2.08 16.55
CA ASP A 27 -11.18 1.64 16.27
C ASP A 27 -10.70 1.91 14.82
N ARG A 28 -11.36 2.83 14.09
CA ARG A 28 -11.01 3.20 12.71
C ARG A 28 -10.77 4.70 12.60
N TYR A 29 -9.73 5.04 11.85
CA TYR A 29 -9.34 6.43 11.61
C TYR A 29 -9.06 6.66 10.14
N ALA A 30 -9.39 7.87 9.66
CA ALA A 30 -8.87 8.43 8.44
C ALA A 30 -7.70 9.35 8.77
N VAL A 31 -6.61 9.24 8.03
CA VAL A 31 -5.43 10.08 8.18
C VAL A 31 -5.25 10.90 6.91
N LEU A 32 -5.08 12.21 7.06
CA LEU A 32 -4.84 13.10 5.94
C LEU A 32 -3.52 12.75 5.26
N ALA A 33 -3.58 12.42 3.98
CA ALA A 33 -2.44 12.02 3.16
C ALA A 33 -2.03 13.07 2.13
N GLY A 34 -2.89 14.07 1.89
CA GLY A 34 -2.65 15.11 0.92
C GLY A 34 -3.93 15.83 0.53
N GLU A 35 -3.87 16.45 -0.64
CA GLU A 35 -4.98 17.17 -1.25
C GLU A 35 -4.97 16.98 -2.76
N MET A 36 -6.14 16.97 -3.35
CA MET A 36 -6.31 16.97 -4.79
C MET A 36 -7.54 17.82 -5.16
N ASN A 37 -7.34 18.79 -6.04
CA ASN A 37 -8.39 19.70 -6.52
C ASN A 37 -9.17 20.44 -5.40
N GLY A 38 -8.51 20.75 -4.29
CA GLY A 38 -9.15 21.43 -3.15
C GLY A 38 -9.84 20.49 -2.16
N GLU A 39 -9.81 19.18 -2.39
CA GLU A 39 -10.42 18.17 -1.53
C GLU A 39 -9.36 17.35 -0.79
N PRO A 40 -9.57 17.01 0.50
CA PRO A 40 -8.63 16.24 1.26
C PRO A 40 -8.57 14.78 0.80
N ILE A 41 -7.36 14.25 0.66
CA ILE A 41 -7.12 12.83 0.42
C ILE A 41 -6.95 12.13 1.76
N TRP A 42 -7.75 11.10 2.00
CA TRP A 42 -7.73 10.33 3.22
C TRP A 42 -7.20 8.92 3.01
N ILE A 43 -6.24 8.52 3.84
CA ILE A 43 -5.88 7.11 4.00
C ILE A 43 -6.67 6.54 5.16
N VAL A 44 -7.40 5.48 4.90
CA VAL A 44 -8.15 4.74 5.91
C VAL A 44 -7.43 3.42 6.18
N SER A 45 -7.09 3.18 7.44
CA SER A 45 -6.44 1.92 7.84
C SER A 45 -7.45 0.77 7.77
N GLN A 46 -7.56 0.14 6.62
CA GLN A 46 -8.44 -1.03 6.44
C GLN A 46 -7.66 -2.35 6.35
N ASN A 47 -6.40 -2.30 5.94
CA ASN A 47 -5.62 -3.49 5.61
C ASN A 47 -5.42 -4.45 6.78
N GLN A 48 -5.23 -3.95 7.98
CA GLN A 48 -5.00 -4.82 9.14
C GLN A 48 -6.27 -5.53 9.57
N ILE A 49 -7.40 -4.82 9.61
CA ILE A 49 -8.69 -5.43 9.89
C ILE A 49 -9.06 -6.40 8.77
N ALA A 50 -8.77 -6.05 7.52
CA ALA A 50 -8.96 -6.93 6.38
C ALA A 50 -8.07 -8.17 6.47
N ALA A 51 -6.79 -8.01 6.81
CA ALA A 51 -5.86 -9.13 7.00
C ALA A 51 -6.33 -10.06 8.12
N ALA A 52 -6.77 -9.52 9.25
CA ALA A 52 -7.34 -10.31 10.34
C ALA A 52 -8.66 -11.00 9.92
N SER A 53 -9.51 -10.32 9.14
CA SER A 53 -10.78 -10.88 8.68
C SER A 53 -10.63 -12.09 7.76
N ILE A 54 -9.50 -12.17 7.03
CA ILE A 54 -9.17 -13.29 6.15
C ILE A 54 -8.13 -14.25 6.76
N GLY A 55 -7.72 -14.03 8.00
CA GLY A 55 -6.73 -14.86 8.69
C GLY A 55 -5.30 -14.71 8.17
N ALA A 56 -5.00 -13.66 7.40
CA ALA A 56 -3.66 -13.43 6.87
C ALA A 56 -2.64 -13.06 7.96
N ASP A 57 -3.08 -12.41 9.03
CA ASP A 57 -2.28 -12.08 10.20
C ASP A 57 -1.78 -13.32 10.95
N GLU A 58 -2.50 -14.42 10.89
CA GLU A 58 -2.10 -15.71 11.47
C GLU A 58 -0.90 -16.34 10.72
N LEU A 59 -0.69 -15.95 9.47
CA LEU A 59 0.41 -16.44 8.64
C LEU A 59 1.72 -15.71 8.93
N TRP A 60 1.66 -14.51 9.49
CA TRP A 60 2.83 -13.67 9.75
C TRP A 60 3.68 -14.19 10.91
N PRO A 61 4.97 -13.80 11.02
CA PRO A 61 5.81 -14.13 12.17
C PRO A 61 5.20 -13.64 13.48
N THR A 62 5.25 -14.46 14.53
CA THR A 62 4.64 -14.21 15.85
C THR A 62 5.03 -12.89 16.51
N ASN A 63 6.21 -12.37 16.21
CA ASN A 63 6.75 -11.16 16.86
C ASN A 63 6.45 -9.86 16.11
N THR A 64 5.65 -9.90 15.06
CA THR A 64 5.43 -8.73 14.18
C THR A 64 4.09 -8.06 14.38
N VAL A 65 3.25 -8.60 15.24
CA VAL A 65 1.89 -8.09 15.47
C VAL A 65 1.69 -7.89 16.98
N PRO A 66 1.47 -6.67 17.47
CA PRO A 66 1.03 -6.43 18.82
C PRO A 66 -0.46 -6.75 19.03
N TRP A 67 -1.05 -7.54 18.14
CA TRP A 67 -2.40 -8.02 18.25
C TRP A 67 -2.43 -9.29 19.11
N PRO A 68 -3.43 -9.50 19.94
CA PRO A 68 -3.57 -10.75 20.69
C PRO A 68 -4.04 -11.87 19.73
N SER A 69 -3.37 -12.04 18.60
CA SER A 69 -3.59 -13.22 17.80
C SER A 69 -2.88 -14.37 18.49
N SER A 70 -3.61 -15.43 18.69
CA SER A 70 -3.07 -16.75 19.03
C SER A 70 -2.26 -17.33 17.86
N SER A 71 -1.70 -16.47 16.99
CA SER A 71 -1.05 -16.90 15.77
C SER A 71 0.14 -17.77 16.12
N THR A 72 0.10 -18.98 15.63
CA THR A 72 1.23 -19.91 15.65
C THR A 72 2.38 -19.43 14.77
N GLY A 73 2.15 -18.35 14.00
CA GLY A 73 3.10 -17.66 13.15
C GLY A 73 3.83 -18.58 12.20
N LEU A 74 3.30 -18.79 11.00
CA LEU A 74 3.99 -19.58 9.99
C LEU A 74 5.20 -18.85 9.38
N GLY A 75 5.43 -17.60 9.74
CA GLY A 75 6.53 -16.79 9.23
C GLY A 75 6.37 -16.38 7.76
N LEU A 76 5.17 -16.46 7.22
CA LEU A 76 4.91 -16.15 5.82
C LEU A 76 4.73 -14.65 5.63
N THR A 77 5.59 -14.04 4.83
CA THR A 77 5.63 -12.59 4.61
C THR A 77 5.45 -12.21 3.14
N GLY A 78 5.41 -13.21 2.25
CA GLY A 78 5.45 -13.03 0.80
C GLY A 78 6.88 -12.96 0.22
N THR A 79 7.91 -13.20 1.00
CA THR A 79 9.31 -13.23 0.51
C THR A 79 9.44 -14.22 -0.65
N ASN A 80 10.10 -13.79 -1.73
CA ASN A 80 10.29 -14.53 -2.98
C ASN A 80 8.99 -14.86 -3.75
N VAL A 81 7.89 -14.18 -3.44
CA VAL A 81 6.65 -14.27 -4.21
C VAL A 81 6.52 -13.01 -5.06
N ALA A 82 6.25 -13.18 -6.35
CA ALA A 82 5.84 -12.09 -7.24
C ALA A 82 4.30 -12.11 -7.39
N LEU A 83 3.70 -10.94 -7.24
CA LEU A 83 2.26 -10.72 -7.37
C LEU A 83 2.02 -9.87 -8.62
N GLY A 84 1.15 -10.31 -9.52
CA GLY A 84 0.68 -9.49 -10.62
C GLY A 84 -0.42 -8.52 -10.17
N MET A 85 -0.35 -7.27 -10.63
CA MET A 85 -1.35 -6.25 -10.35
C MET A 85 -1.70 -5.52 -11.66
N TRP A 86 -2.98 -5.48 -12.01
CA TRP A 86 -3.51 -4.75 -13.17
C TRP A 86 -4.46 -3.67 -12.70
N GLU A 87 -4.11 -2.42 -12.97
CA GLU A 87 -4.86 -1.27 -12.47
C GLU A 87 -5.34 -0.35 -13.59
N VAL A 88 -6.52 0.21 -13.37
CA VAL A 88 -7.13 1.19 -14.27
C VAL A 88 -6.50 2.56 -14.03
N ASP A 89 -6.34 3.34 -15.09
CA ASP A 89 -6.02 4.77 -15.09
C ASP A 89 -4.61 5.18 -14.67
N GLY A 90 -3.62 4.29 -14.65
CA GLY A 90 -2.25 4.75 -14.53
C GLY A 90 -1.29 3.86 -13.75
N ALA A 91 -0.06 4.33 -13.66
CA ALA A 91 1.06 3.61 -13.10
C ALA A 91 1.20 3.76 -11.58
N VAL A 92 1.81 2.76 -10.98
CA VAL A 92 2.26 2.79 -9.58
C VAL A 92 3.44 3.75 -9.43
N ARG A 93 3.50 4.46 -8.32
CA ARG A 93 4.69 5.19 -7.92
C ARG A 93 5.72 4.23 -7.33
N GLU A 94 6.54 3.60 -8.17
CA GLU A 94 7.57 2.63 -7.79
C GLU A 94 8.54 3.17 -6.72
N SER A 95 8.86 4.47 -6.80
CA SER A 95 9.75 5.15 -5.86
C SER A 95 9.14 5.41 -4.48
N HIS A 96 7.92 4.94 -4.23
CA HIS A 96 7.33 5.08 -2.90
C HIS A 96 8.16 4.35 -1.85
N TYR A 97 8.44 5.03 -0.73
CA TYR A 97 9.37 4.54 0.29
C TYR A 97 9.00 3.15 0.85
N GLU A 98 7.71 2.87 0.99
CA GLU A 98 7.22 1.59 1.50
C GLU A 98 7.47 0.40 0.58
N PHE A 99 7.77 0.65 -0.69
CA PHE A 99 8.02 -0.43 -1.65
C PHE A 99 9.46 -0.91 -1.67
N GLN A 100 10.41 -0.04 -1.38
CA GLN A 100 11.84 -0.38 -1.31
C GLN A 100 12.36 -1.14 -2.55
N GLY A 101 11.90 -0.76 -3.75
CA GLY A 101 12.28 -1.38 -5.01
C GLY A 101 11.60 -2.73 -5.30
N ARG A 102 10.57 -3.11 -4.54
CA ARG A 102 9.83 -4.37 -4.75
C ARG A 102 8.61 -4.23 -5.66
N VAL A 103 8.29 -3.04 -6.10
CA VAL A 103 7.17 -2.77 -7.02
C VAL A 103 7.74 -2.18 -8.29
N VAL A 104 7.39 -2.76 -9.43
CA VAL A 104 7.85 -2.36 -10.75
C VAL A 104 6.65 -2.24 -11.67
N GLN A 105 6.57 -1.12 -12.43
CA GLN A 105 5.60 -0.95 -13.50
C GLN A 105 6.17 -1.55 -14.79
N MET A 106 5.65 -2.69 -15.19
CA MET A 106 6.23 -3.55 -16.22
C MET A 106 6.00 -3.05 -17.66
N ASP A 107 4.92 -2.34 -17.88
CA ASP A 107 4.43 -1.92 -19.22
C ASP A 107 4.76 -0.46 -19.59
N GLN A 108 5.51 0.24 -18.72
CA GLN A 108 5.99 1.59 -19.04
C GLN A 108 7.42 1.59 -19.55
N SER A 109 7.73 2.60 -20.37
CA SER A 109 9.08 2.84 -20.84
C SER A 109 9.37 4.34 -20.94
N ALA A 110 10.64 4.71 -21.15
CA ALA A 110 11.03 6.10 -21.35
C ALA A 110 10.33 6.74 -22.58
N THR A 111 9.95 5.95 -23.57
CA THR A 111 9.24 6.39 -24.79
C THR A 111 7.72 6.27 -24.68
N ASN A 112 7.22 5.55 -23.66
CA ASN A 112 5.79 5.40 -23.38
C ASN A 112 5.55 5.48 -21.86
N PRO A 113 5.72 6.67 -21.27
CA PRO A 113 5.49 6.84 -19.83
C PRO A 113 3.99 6.78 -19.56
N ILE A 114 3.62 6.03 -18.51
CA ILE A 114 2.27 5.99 -17.99
C ILE A 114 2.16 7.00 -16.83
N ALA A 115 1.09 7.78 -16.81
CA ALA A 115 0.87 8.75 -15.74
C ALA A 115 0.73 8.07 -14.39
N LEU A 116 1.36 8.62 -13.35
CA LEU A 116 1.25 8.09 -12.00
C LEU A 116 -0.19 8.22 -11.48
N ASN A 117 -0.67 7.16 -10.85
CA ASN A 117 -1.99 7.12 -10.26
C ASN A 117 -1.89 6.78 -8.75
N TYR A 118 -2.63 7.55 -7.94
CA TYR A 118 -2.65 7.33 -6.49
C TYR A 118 -3.37 6.03 -6.11
N HIS A 119 -4.42 5.65 -6.86
CA HIS A 119 -5.17 4.41 -6.63
C HIS A 119 -4.27 3.20 -6.86
N ALA A 120 -3.59 3.12 -8.01
CA ALA A 120 -2.63 2.07 -8.31
C ALA A 120 -1.54 1.96 -7.22
N THR A 121 -1.01 3.10 -6.77
CA THR A 121 -0.03 3.14 -5.66
C THR A 121 -0.64 2.64 -4.35
N GLY A 122 -1.89 2.98 -4.06
CA GLY A 122 -2.62 2.52 -2.87
C GLY A 122 -2.90 1.01 -2.89
N VAL A 123 -3.29 0.47 -4.04
CA VAL A 123 -3.51 -0.98 -4.22
C VAL A 123 -2.21 -1.75 -4.02
N ALA A 124 -1.11 -1.33 -4.68
CA ALA A 124 0.21 -1.92 -4.45
C ALA A 124 0.64 -1.84 -2.97
N GLY A 125 0.31 -0.74 -2.29
CA GLY A 125 0.54 -0.57 -0.85
C GLY A 125 -0.27 -1.57 -0.01
N THR A 126 -1.52 -1.82 -0.37
CA THR A 126 -2.38 -2.83 0.27
C THR A 126 -1.80 -4.24 0.13
N MET A 127 -1.20 -4.52 -1.03
CA MET A 127 -0.56 -5.80 -1.31
C MET A 127 0.78 -5.96 -0.58
N ALA A 128 1.68 -4.98 -0.72
CA ALA A 128 3.11 -5.18 -0.44
C ALA A 128 3.83 -4.02 0.28
N ALA A 129 3.15 -3.02 0.86
CA ALA A 129 3.84 -2.01 1.67
C ALA A 129 4.60 -2.64 2.83
N GLY A 130 5.86 -2.25 3.02
CA GLY A 130 6.77 -2.86 3.99
C GLY A 130 6.50 -2.52 5.46
N GLY A 131 5.76 -1.46 5.74
CA GLY A 131 5.56 -0.94 7.10
C GLY A 131 6.80 -0.23 7.65
N THR A 132 7.66 0.27 6.77
CA THR A 132 8.97 0.83 7.12
C THR A 132 8.90 2.22 7.74
N LEU A 133 7.84 2.97 7.46
CA LEU A 133 7.63 4.30 8.04
C LEU A 133 7.17 4.26 9.50
N ASN A 134 7.04 3.07 10.09
CA ASN A 134 6.58 2.89 11.47
C ASN A 134 5.29 3.65 11.80
N PHE A 135 4.42 3.85 10.81
CA PHE A 135 3.07 4.31 11.08
C PHE A 135 2.34 3.20 11.83
N THR A 136 2.25 3.37 13.11
CA THR A 136 1.45 2.49 13.95
C THR A 136 0.02 3.00 14.00
N VAL A 137 -0.93 2.09 13.91
CA VAL A 137 -2.31 2.41 14.28
C VAL A 137 -2.32 2.72 15.78
N PRO A 138 -2.63 3.95 16.21
CA PRO A 138 -2.46 4.35 17.60
C PRO A 138 -3.22 3.49 18.63
N ALA A 139 -4.31 2.86 18.19
CA ALA A 139 -5.10 2.00 19.06
C ALA A 139 -4.48 0.62 19.32
N THR A 140 -3.64 0.13 18.41
CA THR A 140 -3.12 -1.25 18.45
C THR A 140 -1.60 -1.33 18.43
N GLY A 141 -0.91 -0.23 18.16
CA GLY A 141 0.55 -0.22 17.97
C GLY A 141 1.02 -0.99 16.73
N THR A 142 0.11 -1.40 15.85
CA THR A 142 0.39 -2.24 14.70
C THR A 142 0.94 -1.43 13.53
N LEU A 143 1.97 -1.94 12.84
CA LEU A 143 2.53 -1.31 11.66
C LEU A 143 1.52 -1.33 10.50
N MET A 144 1.35 -0.19 9.83
CA MET A 144 0.61 -0.14 8.56
C MET A 144 1.45 -0.78 7.47
N ARG A 145 1.08 -1.97 7.04
CA ARG A 145 1.77 -2.73 5.99
C ARG A 145 0.81 -3.48 5.09
N GLY A 146 1.29 -3.91 3.96
CA GLY A 146 0.56 -4.77 3.04
C GLY A 146 0.38 -6.19 3.59
N VAL A 147 -0.55 -6.92 3.00
CA VAL A 147 -0.84 -8.31 3.41
C VAL A 147 0.37 -9.21 3.19
N ALA A 148 1.03 -9.09 2.03
CA ALA A 148 2.27 -9.79 1.67
C ALA A 148 3.46 -8.80 1.65
N TYR A 149 3.76 -8.22 2.79
CA TYR A 149 4.62 -7.03 2.92
C TYR A 149 6.08 -7.20 2.49
N GLN A 150 6.50 -8.38 2.11
CA GLN A 150 7.82 -8.68 1.52
C GLN A 150 7.73 -9.25 0.10
N ALA A 151 6.53 -9.32 -0.48
CA ALA A 151 6.37 -9.74 -1.86
C ALA A 151 6.87 -8.68 -2.86
N TYR A 152 7.21 -9.13 -4.05
CA TYR A 152 7.37 -8.29 -5.23
C TYR A 152 6.02 -8.06 -5.89
N VAL A 153 5.86 -6.93 -6.57
CA VAL A 153 4.66 -6.63 -7.36
C VAL A 153 5.07 -6.19 -8.74
N ASP A 154 4.64 -6.96 -9.73
CA ASP A 154 4.72 -6.61 -11.13
C ASP A 154 3.41 -5.90 -11.49
N ALA A 155 3.47 -4.58 -11.64
CA ALA A 155 2.32 -3.73 -11.89
C ALA A 155 2.17 -3.44 -13.39
N PHE A 156 0.95 -3.46 -13.85
CA PHE A 156 0.56 -3.18 -15.23
C PHE A 156 -0.63 -2.22 -15.24
N ASP A 157 -0.78 -1.44 -16.30
CA ASP A 157 -2.06 -0.79 -16.56
C ASP A 157 -3.07 -1.81 -17.12
N ILE A 158 -4.34 -1.42 -17.22
CA ILE A 158 -5.39 -2.36 -17.69
C ILE A 158 -5.34 -2.60 -19.21
N ASN A 159 -4.54 -1.83 -19.95
CA ASN A 159 -4.43 -2.00 -21.38
C ASN A 159 -3.70 -3.31 -21.69
N ARG A 160 -4.28 -4.15 -22.54
CA ARG A 160 -3.76 -5.48 -22.89
C ARG A 160 -3.76 -6.52 -21.76
N PHE A 161 -4.43 -6.27 -20.65
CA PHE A 161 -4.39 -7.14 -19.46
C PHE A 161 -4.51 -8.65 -19.77
N ASN A 162 -5.31 -9.05 -20.76
CA ASN A 162 -5.46 -10.45 -21.15
C ASN A 162 -4.16 -11.08 -21.65
N TYR A 163 -3.36 -10.33 -22.40
CA TYR A 163 -2.06 -10.80 -22.92
C TYR A 163 -1.02 -10.79 -21.82
N GLU A 164 -0.96 -9.74 -21.04
CA GLU A 164 0.00 -9.58 -19.95
C GLU A 164 -0.21 -10.61 -18.85
N MET A 165 -1.47 -10.92 -18.50
CA MET A 165 -1.78 -12.01 -17.57
C MET A 165 -1.31 -13.37 -18.11
N ALA A 166 -1.50 -13.63 -19.41
CA ALA A 166 -1.05 -14.86 -20.03
C ALA A 166 0.48 -14.96 -20.04
N ASP A 167 1.17 -13.87 -20.36
CA ASP A 167 2.63 -13.81 -20.39
C ASP A 167 3.21 -13.93 -18.96
N ALA A 168 2.63 -13.27 -17.98
CA ALA A 168 3.02 -13.40 -16.58
C ALA A 168 2.84 -14.85 -16.08
N ALA A 169 1.71 -15.49 -16.41
CA ALA A 169 1.45 -16.88 -16.05
C ALA A 169 2.41 -17.86 -16.72
N ALA A 170 2.89 -17.53 -17.92
CA ALA A 170 3.88 -18.32 -18.66
C ALA A 170 5.32 -18.08 -18.19
N GLY A 171 5.55 -17.11 -17.30
CA GLY A 171 6.89 -16.68 -16.87
C GLY A 171 7.70 -15.99 -17.99
N THR A 172 7.01 -15.38 -18.96
CA THR A 172 7.61 -14.74 -20.14
C THR A 172 7.62 -13.21 -20.07
N THR A 173 7.28 -12.64 -18.94
CA THR A 173 7.42 -11.19 -18.71
C THR A 173 8.90 -10.80 -18.73
N ASN A 174 9.29 -10.05 -19.76
CA ASN A 174 10.65 -9.48 -19.92
C ASN A 174 10.79 -8.20 -19.14
#